data_75d790cb20ac768595798026d62937c0
#
_entry.id   75d790cb20ac768595798026d62937c0
#
_cell.length_a   1.000
_cell.length_b   1.000
_cell.length_c   1.000
_cell.angle_alpha   90.00
_cell.angle_beta   90.00
_cell.angle_gamma   90.00
#
_symmetry.space_group_name_H-M   'P 1'
#
loop_
_entity.id
_entity.type
_entity.pdbx_description
1 polymer ?
#
loop_
_entity_poly.entity_id
_entity_poly.type
_entity_poly.pdbx_seq_one_letter_code
_entity_poly.pdbx_strand_id
1 'polypeptide(L)'
;MSRHFPGPVKEASSVRLDLLTWPEVEEYLNSCKAIILPIGSTEQHGPTGAIGTDAITAQAVAIQIGLLTGVLVAPTQFFGMAEHHLGFPGTMSVKPSTYMALIHDLLISLLKHGFERVFVVNGHGGNVATVKSAFMQAYSTANYLNLPASSSFRCKLVNWYMADSVFHLRTKLYGKKEGQHATPSEIALTLYVEPSLRKKQRPLPPSCPSGPIYGEVDFRQRYPDGRMGSDPFLAKPEHGETLLAKAAYNLSEELIAFIEAT
;
A
#
# COMPACT_ATOMS: atom_id res chain seq x y z
N MET A 1 -19.35 16.20 18.32
CA MET A 1 -19.98 15.94 17.03
C MET A 1 -19.66 14.50 16.66
N SER A 2 -20.68 13.66 16.44
CA SER A 2 -20.45 12.29 15.97
C SER A 2 -19.76 12.37 14.62
N ARG A 3 -18.57 11.78 14.50
CA ARG A 3 -17.87 11.68 13.22
C ARG A 3 -18.72 10.78 12.31
N HIS A 4 -19.34 11.39 11.29
CA HIS A 4 -20.23 10.64 10.40
C HIS A 4 -19.37 9.85 9.41
N PHE A 5 -19.64 8.56 9.34
CA PHE A 5 -18.99 7.66 8.39
C PHE A 5 -19.84 7.64 7.12
N PRO A 6 -19.28 7.89 5.92
CA PRO A 6 -20.08 8.03 4.70
C PRO A 6 -20.87 6.76 4.31
N GLY A 7 -20.38 5.60 4.72
CA GLY A 7 -20.99 4.31 4.40
C GLY A 7 -20.61 3.76 3.01
N PRO A 8 -21.07 2.54 2.69
CA PRO A 8 -20.70 1.87 1.45
C PRO A 8 -21.20 2.59 0.20
N VAL A 9 -20.38 2.63 -0.84
CA VAL A 9 -20.68 3.17 -2.18
C VAL A 9 -20.43 2.11 -3.26
N LYS A 10 -21.06 2.26 -4.43
CA LYS A 10 -21.03 1.23 -5.48
C LYS A 10 -20.00 1.50 -6.57
N GLU A 11 -19.65 2.77 -6.81
CA GLU A 11 -18.80 3.16 -7.93
C GLU A 11 -17.41 3.58 -7.45
N ALA A 12 -16.37 2.96 -7.99
CA ALA A 12 -14.97 3.29 -7.66
C ALA A 12 -14.61 4.75 -7.95
N SER A 13 -15.23 5.36 -8.97
CA SER A 13 -15.05 6.77 -9.31
C SER A 13 -15.46 7.70 -8.17
N SER A 14 -16.49 7.37 -7.41
CA SER A 14 -17.01 8.20 -6.34
C SER A 14 -16.12 8.28 -5.09
N VAL A 15 -15.13 7.38 -4.96
CA VAL A 15 -14.17 7.39 -3.84
C VAL A 15 -12.77 7.83 -4.26
N ARG A 16 -12.52 8.03 -5.54
CA ARG A 16 -11.21 8.44 -6.06
C ARG A 16 -11.08 9.95 -6.04
N LEU A 17 -10.20 10.47 -5.18
CA LEU A 17 -9.91 11.90 -5.06
C LEU A 17 -9.51 12.55 -6.40
N ASP A 18 -8.75 11.85 -7.23
CA ASP A 18 -8.25 12.33 -8.52
C ASP A 18 -9.34 12.47 -9.61
N LEU A 19 -10.52 11.99 -9.35
CA LEU A 19 -11.69 12.12 -10.24
C LEU A 19 -12.73 13.12 -9.73
N LEU A 20 -12.51 13.69 -8.54
CA LEU A 20 -13.40 14.70 -7.96
C LEU A 20 -12.94 16.10 -8.30
N THR A 21 -13.90 17.01 -8.35
CA THR A 21 -13.64 18.45 -8.40
C THR A 21 -13.38 18.98 -6.99
N TRP A 22 -12.68 20.13 -6.87
CA TRP A 22 -12.40 20.69 -5.55
C TRP A 22 -13.65 21.02 -4.71
N PRO A 23 -14.81 21.48 -5.29
CA PRO A 23 -16.03 21.67 -4.50
C PRO A 23 -16.60 20.36 -3.94
N GLU A 24 -16.49 19.24 -4.66
CA GLU A 24 -16.92 17.92 -4.17
C GLU A 24 -16.06 17.46 -2.99
N VAL A 25 -14.75 17.77 -3.01
CA VAL A 25 -13.86 17.50 -1.87
C VAL A 25 -14.22 18.38 -0.67
N GLU A 26 -14.54 19.65 -0.89
CA GLU A 26 -14.98 20.56 0.17
C GLU A 26 -16.28 20.07 0.82
N GLU A 27 -17.26 19.61 0.03
CA GLU A 27 -18.50 19.01 0.54
C GLU A 27 -18.21 17.71 1.35
N TYR A 28 -17.35 16.84 0.85
CA TYR A 28 -16.93 15.65 1.57
C TYR A 28 -16.35 15.98 2.96
N LEU A 29 -15.49 17.01 3.05
CA LEU A 29 -14.82 17.41 4.28
C LEU A 29 -15.80 17.98 5.34
N ASN A 30 -17.02 18.37 4.96
CA ASN A 30 -18.06 18.74 5.93
C ASN A 30 -18.53 17.54 6.76
N SER A 31 -18.44 16.32 6.22
CA SER A 31 -18.92 15.10 6.88
C SER A 31 -17.80 14.17 7.33
N CYS A 32 -16.73 14.03 6.57
CA CYS A 32 -15.63 13.10 6.84
C CYS A 32 -14.27 13.74 6.62
N LYS A 33 -13.41 13.67 7.63
CA LYS A 33 -12.05 14.23 7.59
C LYS A 33 -10.96 13.17 7.45
N ALA A 34 -11.32 12.01 6.92
CA ALA A 34 -10.41 10.89 6.69
C ALA A 34 -10.09 10.73 5.21
N ILE A 35 -8.91 10.22 4.91
CA ILE A 35 -8.49 9.84 3.57
C ILE A 35 -7.61 8.60 3.62
N ILE A 36 -7.71 7.74 2.62
CA ILE A 36 -6.85 6.59 2.40
C ILE A 36 -5.76 6.99 1.41
N LEU A 37 -4.49 6.78 1.76
CA LEU A 37 -3.33 7.03 0.89
C LEU A 37 -2.67 5.69 0.54
N PRO A 38 -2.91 5.14 -0.66
CA PRO A 38 -2.19 3.95 -1.12
C PRO A 38 -0.76 4.30 -1.54
N ILE A 39 0.19 3.49 -1.08
CA ILE A 39 1.61 3.60 -1.42
C ILE A 39 2.19 2.24 -1.78
N GLY A 40 3.06 2.20 -2.77
CA GLY A 40 3.75 1.00 -3.19
C GLY A 40 5.18 1.28 -3.63
N SER A 41 5.65 0.52 -4.60
CA SER A 41 6.94 0.68 -5.24
C SER A 41 6.87 0.23 -6.70
N THR A 42 7.78 0.75 -7.50
CA THR A 42 8.05 0.25 -8.85
C THR A 42 9.37 -0.50 -8.81
N GLU A 43 9.30 -1.81 -8.59
CA GLU A 43 10.47 -2.67 -8.37
C GLU A 43 10.30 -4.06 -8.97
N GLN A 44 11.40 -4.75 -9.18
CA GLN A 44 11.38 -6.12 -9.67
C GLN A 44 10.58 -7.04 -8.72
N HIS A 45 9.84 -7.99 -9.28
CA HIS A 45 9.09 -9.04 -8.57
C HIS A 45 9.37 -10.41 -9.17
N GLY A 46 10.66 -10.77 -9.22
CA GLY A 46 11.09 -12.02 -9.86
C GLY A 46 10.83 -12.03 -11.36
N PRO A 47 11.09 -13.17 -12.04
CA PRO A 47 11.02 -13.25 -13.50
C PRO A 47 9.61 -13.19 -14.09
N THR A 48 8.57 -13.29 -13.29
CA THR A 48 7.17 -13.37 -13.75
C THR A 48 6.24 -12.34 -13.12
N GLY A 49 6.67 -11.68 -12.04
CA GLY A 49 5.90 -10.62 -11.39
C GLY A 49 5.99 -9.29 -12.15
N ALA A 50 4.93 -8.51 -12.09
CA ALA A 50 4.92 -7.16 -12.64
C ALA A 50 5.78 -6.22 -11.77
N ILE A 51 6.50 -5.30 -12.40
CA ILE A 51 7.33 -4.30 -11.69
C ILE A 51 6.49 -3.39 -10.77
N GLY A 52 5.22 -3.13 -11.12
CA GLY A 52 4.31 -2.31 -10.33
C GLY A 52 3.50 -3.08 -9.29
N THR A 53 3.81 -4.33 -8.96
CA THR A 53 3.01 -5.21 -8.08
C THR A 53 2.60 -4.53 -6.78
N ASP A 54 3.52 -3.88 -6.07
CA ASP A 54 3.25 -3.22 -4.78
C ASP A 54 2.21 -2.11 -4.89
N ALA A 55 2.37 -1.25 -5.90
CA ALA A 55 1.44 -0.13 -6.11
C ALA A 55 0.07 -0.61 -6.62
N ILE A 56 0.04 -1.59 -7.51
CA ILE A 56 -1.19 -2.18 -8.05
C ILE A 56 -2.00 -2.81 -6.90
N THR A 57 -1.35 -3.59 -6.04
CA THR A 57 -2.02 -4.27 -4.93
C THR A 57 -2.50 -3.29 -3.87
N ALA A 58 -1.67 -2.31 -3.48
CA ALA A 58 -2.06 -1.25 -2.54
C ALA A 58 -3.24 -0.43 -3.05
N GLN A 59 -3.23 -0.06 -4.33
CA GLN A 59 -4.34 0.66 -4.98
C GLN A 59 -5.63 -0.15 -4.95
N ALA A 60 -5.57 -1.41 -5.35
CA ALA A 60 -6.75 -2.28 -5.38
C ALA A 60 -7.38 -2.43 -3.99
N VAL A 61 -6.55 -2.68 -2.97
CA VAL A 61 -7.02 -2.78 -1.59
C VAL A 61 -7.59 -1.46 -1.09
N ALA A 62 -6.92 -0.33 -1.33
CA ALA A 62 -7.39 0.99 -0.92
C ALA A 62 -8.73 1.37 -1.56
N ILE A 63 -8.89 1.13 -2.87
CA ILE A 63 -10.17 1.38 -3.56
C ILE A 63 -11.27 0.51 -2.97
N GLN A 64 -11.00 -0.77 -2.71
CA GLN A 64 -12.02 -1.66 -2.14
C GLN A 64 -12.40 -1.24 -0.70
N ILE A 65 -11.45 -0.76 0.12
CA ILE A 65 -11.74 -0.15 1.41
C ILE A 65 -12.62 1.10 1.22
N GLY A 66 -12.26 1.98 0.29
CA GLY A 66 -13.04 3.17 -0.04
C GLY A 66 -14.49 2.82 -0.42
N LEU A 67 -14.70 1.80 -1.26
CA LEU A 67 -16.04 1.33 -1.65
C LEU A 67 -16.85 0.82 -0.45
N LEU A 68 -16.22 0.12 0.49
CA LEU A 68 -16.88 -0.40 1.70
C LEU A 68 -17.23 0.70 2.69
N THR A 69 -16.49 1.81 2.68
CA THR A 69 -16.54 2.81 3.75
C THR A 69 -17.00 4.18 3.29
N GLY A 70 -16.95 4.47 2.00
CA GLY A 70 -17.18 5.82 1.44
C GLY A 70 -16.02 6.79 1.69
N VAL A 71 -14.92 6.34 2.30
CA VAL A 71 -13.75 7.19 2.56
C VAL A 71 -12.97 7.40 1.27
N LEU A 72 -12.60 8.65 0.98
CA LEU A 72 -11.85 9.01 -0.22
C LEU A 72 -10.47 8.34 -0.26
N VAL A 73 -10.06 7.98 -1.47
CA VAL A 73 -8.77 7.36 -1.78
C VAL A 73 -7.93 8.34 -2.59
N ALA A 74 -6.79 8.74 -2.06
CA ALA A 74 -5.82 9.60 -2.76
C ALA A 74 -5.15 8.85 -3.93
N PRO A 75 -4.57 9.56 -4.89
CA PRO A 75 -3.75 8.97 -5.95
C PRO A 75 -2.63 8.11 -5.39
N THR A 76 -2.43 6.93 -5.96
CA THR A 76 -1.43 5.97 -5.49
C THR A 76 -0.01 6.48 -5.72
N GLN A 77 0.87 6.34 -4.72
CA GLN A 77 2.30 6.61 -4.88
C GLN A 77 2.99 5.35 -5.42
N PHE A 78 3.37 5.39 -6.69
CA PHE A 78 4.02 4.29 -7.40
C PHE A 78 5.53 4.19 -7.15
N PHE A 79 6.15 5.23 -6.60
CA PHE A 79 7.59 5.25 -6.31
C PHE A 79 7.82 5.12 -4.81
N GLY A 80 8.67 4.16 -4.45
CA GLY A 80 9.00 3.86 -3.07
C GLY A 80 10.51 3.79 -2.82
N MET A 81 10.90 3.43 -1.61
CA MET A 81 12.28 3.19 -1.22
C MET A 81 12.66 1.72 -1.51
N ALA A 82 13.21 1.46 -2.68
CA ALA A 82 13.53 0.14 -3.21
C ALA A 82 14.99 0.03 -3.72
N GLU A 83 15.94 0.75 -3.09
CA GLU A 83 17.33 0.85 -3.58
C GLU A 83 18.01 -0.51 -3.71
N HIS A 84 17.70 -1.47 -2.83
CA HIS A 84 18.24 -2.83 -2.90
C HIS A 84 17.79 -3.62 -4.15
N HIS A 85 16.74 -3.17 -4.84
CA HIS A 85 16.27 -3.78 -6.09
C HIS A 85 16.84 -3.13 -7.36
N LEU A 86 17.66 -2.08 -7.25
CA LEU A 86 18.23 -1.37 -8.41
C LEU A 86 19.14 -2.23 -9.29
N GLY A 87 19.67 -3.33 -8.78
CA GLY A 87 20.39 -4.32 -9.56
C GLY A 87 19.56 -5.05 -10.64
N PHE A 88 18.25 -4.73 -10.75
CA PHE A 88 17.33 -5.29 -11.74
C PHE A 88 16.72 -4.21 -12.62
N PRO A 89 16.79 -4.36 -13.96
CA PRO A 89 16.23 -3.37 -14.89
C PRO A 89 14.74 -3.08 -14.63
N GLY A 90 14.37 -1.81 -14.73
CA GLY A 90 12.99 -1.34 -14.57
C GLY A 90 12.62 -0.94 -13.14
N THR A 91 13.42 -1.26 -12.13
CA THR A 91 13.23 -0.72 -10.78
C THR A 91 13.46 0.78 -10.77
N MET A 92 12.51 1.53 -10.21
CA MET A 92 12.58 2.99 -10.04
C MET A 92 12.46 3.31 -8.56
N SER A 93 13.59 3.53 -7.91
CA SER A 93 13.66 3.84 -6.48
C SER A 93 13.94 5.31 -6.23
N VAL A 94 13.43 5.83 -5.13
CA VAL A 94 13.86 7.10 -4.55
C VAL A 94 14.61 6.86 -3.24
N LYS A 95 15.56 7.76 -2.91
CA LYS A 95 16.30 7.68 -1.65
C LYS A 95 15.37 7.80 -0.45
N PRO A 96 15.69 7.19 0.70
CA PRO A 96 14.88 7.32 1.92
C PRO A 96 14.58 8.78 2.29
N SER A 97 15.56 9.68 2.20
CA SER A 97 15.38 11.11 2.49
C SER A 97 14.39 11.79 1.53
N THR A 98 14.45 11.47 0.24
CA THR A 98 13.53 12.01 -0.79
C THR A 98 12.11 11.48 -0.57
N TYR A 99 11.97 10.19 -0.27
CA TYR A 99 10.67 9.58 -0.01
C TYR A 99 10.04 10.12 1.27
N MET A 100 10.84 10.30 2.32
CA MET A 100 10.39 10.93 3.56
C MET A 100 9.87 12.35 3.32
N ALA A 101 10.60 13.16 2.53
CA ALA A 101 10.16 14.52 2.18
C ALA A 101 8.87 14.51 1.36
N LEU A 102 8.76 13.62 0.36
CA LEU A 102 7.55 13.49 -0.45
C LEU A 102 6.33 13.16 0.42
N ILE A 103 6.42 12.13 1.26
CA ILE A 103 5.30 11.74 2.13
C ILE A 103 4.97 12.86 3.13
N HIS A 104 5.98 13.50 3.72
CA HIS A 104 5.78 14.67 4.59
C HIS A 104 4.96 15.76 3.89
N ASP A 105 5.35 16.16 2.70
CA ASP A 105 4.70 17.25 1.96
C ASP A 105 3.25 16.90 1.58
N LEU A 106 2.98 15.64 1.20
CA LEU A 106 1.63 15.16 0.95
C LEU A 106 0.77 15.24 2.22
N LEU A 107 1.30 14.80 3.37
CA LEU A 107 0.60 14.82 4.65
C LEU A 107 0.28 16.26 5.09
N ILE A 108 1.22 17.18 4.96
CA ILE A 108 1.00 18.59 5.31
C ILE A 108 -0.01 19.24 4.36
N SER A 109 0.01 18.91 3.08
CA SER A 109 -0.99 19.38 2.11
C SER A 109 -2.39 18.91 2.47
N LEU A 110 -2.55 17.63 2.80
CA LEU A 110 -3.84 17.07 3.23
C LEU A 110 -4.34 17.74 4.51
N LEU A 111 -3.48 17.94 5.51
CA LEU A 111 -3.84 18.59 6.77
C LEU A 111 -4.29 20.03 6.54
N LYS A 112 -3.61 20.81 5.67
CA LYS A 112 -3.99 22.19 5.35
C LYS A 112 -5.39 22.31 4.76
N HIS A 113 -5.86 21.27 4.07
CA HIS A 113 -7.19 21.20 3.48
C HIS A 113 -8.25 20.62 4.43
N GLY A 114 -7.87 20.19 5.63
CA GLY A 114 -8.80 19.73 6.66
C GLY A 114 -8.90 18.21 6.83
N PHE A 115 -8.07 17.42 6.14
CA PHE A 115 -7.96 15.99 6.42
C PHE A 115 -7.20 15.76 7.74
N GLU A 116 -7.88 15.18 8.72
CA GLU A 116 -7.32 14.95 10.06
C GLU A 116 -6.89 13.51 10.31
N ARG A 117 -7.32 12.58 9.47
CA ARG A 117 -7.02 11.14 9.55
C ARG A 117 -6.49 10.66 8.21
N VAL A 118 -5.21 10.29 8.17
CA VAL A 118 -4.59 9.71 6.97
C VAL A 118 -4.27 8.25 7.23
N PHE A 119 -4.98 7.36 6.52
CA PHE A 119 -4.80 5.91 6.59
C PHE A 119 -3.98 5.44 5.40
N VAL A 120 -2.71 5.11 5.65
CA VAL A 120 -1.76 4.74 4.60
C VAL A 120 -1.80 3.23 4.38
N VAL A 121 -2.24 2.80 3.19
CA VAL A 121 -2.25 1.40 2.76
C VAL A 121 -1.00 1.12 1.96
N ASN A 122 -0.08 0.35 2.55
CA ASN A 122 1.23 0.08 1.98
C ASN A 122 1.31 -1.31 1.33
N GLY A 123 1.89 -1.38 0.13
CA GLY A 123 2.22 -2.61 -0.58
C GLY A 123 3.70 -3.02 -0.47
N HIS A 124 4.60 -2.13 -0.04
CA HIS A 124 6.05 -2.34 -0.07
C HIS A 124 6.70 -2.25 1.31
N GLY A 125 7.34 -3.34 1.74
CA GLY A 125 7.99 -3.41 3.06
C GLY A 125 9.07 -2.37 3.29
N GLY A 126 9.82 -2.01 2.24
CA GLY A 126 10.90 -1.01 2.29
C GLY A 126 10.43 0.40 2.65
N ASN A 127 9.16 0.73 2.43
CA ASN A 127 8.60 2.05 2.75
C ASN A 127 8.41 2.29 4.26
N VAL A 128 8.26 1.23 5.06
CA VAL A 128 7.72 1.31 6.44
C VAL A 128 8.51 2.26 7.34
N ALA A 129 9.83 2.13 7.39
CA ALA A 129 10.66 2.96 8.26
C ALA A 129 10.62 4.43 7.85
N THR A 130 10.71 4.69 6.56
CA THR A 130 10.73 6.05 5.98
C THR A 130 9.39 6.75 6.18
N VAL A 131 8.27 6.06 5.96
CA VAL A 131 6.92 6.62 6.15
C VAL A 131 6.65 6.93 7.62
N LYS A 132 7.05 6.05 8.54
CA LYS A 132 6.92 6.34 9.99
C LYS A 132 7.75 7.57 10.41
N SER A 133 8.94 7.74 9.85
CA SER A 133 9.75 8.95 10.08
C SER A 133 9.06 10.20 9.51
N ALA A 134 8.45 10.11 8.32
CA ALA A 134 7.68 11.21 7.75
C ALA A 134 6.47 11.60 8.61
N PHE A 135 5.78 10.64 9.25
CA PHE A 135 4.70 10.95 10.21
C PHE A 135 5.19 11.81 11.36
N MET A 136 6.31 11.43 11.98
CA MET A 136 6.88 12.20 13.09
C MET A 136 7.26 13.62 12.67
N GLN A 137 7.86 13.76 11.49
CA GLN A 137 8.19 15.06 10.92
C GLN A 137 6.93 15.89 10.62
N ALA A 138 5.88 15.28 10.07
CA ALA A 138 4.62 15.96 9.79
C ALA A 138 3.93 16.47 11.06
N TYR A 139 3.92 15.67 12.14
CA TYR A 139 3.40 16.13 13.45
C TYR A 139 4.18 17.32 14.00
N SER A 140 5.51 17.25 13.94
CA SER A 140 6.38 18.36 14.37
C SER A 140 6.11 19.64 13.57
N THR A 141 6.07 19.51 12.23
CA THR A 141 5.78 20.64 11.32
C THR A 141 4.39 21.23 11.57
N ALA A 142 3.37 20.39 11.71
CA ALA A 142 1.99 20.84 11.98
C ALA A 142 1.89 21.66 13.27
N ASN A 143 2.54 21.20 14.33
CA ASN A 143 2.60 21.90 15.61
C ASN A 143 3.41 23.19 15.54
N TYR A 144 4.59 23.17 14.91
CA TYR A 144 5.46 24.36 14.78
C TYR A 144 4.77 25.48 13.99
N LEU A 145 4.04 25.12 12.92
CA LEU A 145 3.32 26.07 12.09
C LEU A 145 1.93 26.43 12.64
N ASN A 146 1.52 25.88 13.79
CA ASN A 146 0.19 26.03 14.37
C ASN A 146 -0.94 25.80 13.34
N LEU A 147 -0.80 24.74 12.53
CA LEU A 147 -1.81 24.43 11.51
C LEU A 147 -3.14 24.07 12.16
N PRO A 148 -4.28 24.44 11.55
CA PRO A 148 -5.59 23.98 12.00
C PRO A 148 -5.60 22.46 12.19
N ALA A 149 -6.25 21.98 13.24
CA ALA A 149 -6.35 20.56 13.58
C ALA A 149 -5.00 19.82 13.85
N SER A 150 -3.90 20.53 14.07
CA SER A 150 -2.59 19.90 14.39
C SER A 150 -2.68 18.95 15.61
N SER A 151 -3.48 19.29 16.61
CA SER A 151 -3.68 18.46 17.81
C SER A 151 -4.50 17.20 17.57
N SER A 152 -5.37 17.18 16.56
CA SER A 152 -6.21 16.03 16.17
C SER A 152 -5.66 15.23 14.98
N PHE A 153 -4.63 15.75 14.30
CA PHE A 153 -4.02 15.08 13.14
C PHE A 153 -3.39 13.76 13.52
N ARG A 154 -3.77 12.69 12.82
CA ARG A 154 -3.25 11.33 13.04
C ARG A 154 -3.01 10.64 11.70
N CYS A 155 -1.91 9.89 11.62
CA CYS A 155 -1.57 9.03 10.50
C CYS A 155 -1.42 7.58 10.98
N LYS A 156 -1.91 6.64 10.21
CA LYS A 156 -1.76 5.21 10.47
C LYS A 156 -1.25 4.51 9.23
N LEU A 157 -0.20 3.68 9.38
CA LEU A 157 0.36 2.86 8.32
C LEU A 157 -0.04 1.41 8.54
N VAL A 158 -0.64 0.82 7.52
CA VAL A 158 -0.96 -0.62 7.48
C VAL A 158 -0.33 -1.25 6.24
N ASN A 159 0.22 -2.45 6.40
CA ASN A 159 0.68 -3.27 5.29
C ASN A 159 -0.45 -4.24 4.95
N TRP A 160 -1.05 -4.12 3.76
CA TRP A 160 -2.22 -4.91 3.41
C TRP A 160 -1.98 -6.42 3.56
N TYR A 161 -0.77 -6.87 3.19
CA TYR A 161 -0.35 -8.28 3.26
C TYR A 161 -0.12 -8.81 4.68
N MET A 162 -0.13 -7.93 5.69
CA MET A 162 0.01 -8.27 7.12
C MET A 162 -1.32 -8.20 7.87
N ALA A 163 -2.42 -7.81 7.22
CA ALA A 163 -3.74 -7.90 7.83
C ALA A 163 -4.01 -9.33 8.31
N ASP A 164 -4.55 -9.50 9.51
CA ASP A 164 -4.64 -10.82 10.17
C ASP A 164 -5.29 -11.90 9.31
N SER A 165 -6.42 -11.56 8.69
CA SER A 165 -7.14 -12.50 7.84
C SER A 165 -6.36 -12.85 6.55
N VAL A 166 -5.55 -11.93 6.03
CA VAL A 166 -4.66 -12.16 4.88
C VAL A 166 -3.48 -13.03 5.28
N PHE A 167 -2.85 -12.70 6.41
CA PHE A 167 -1.71 -13.47 6.92
C PHE A 167 -2.07 -14.95 7.14
N HIS A 168 -3.21 -15.22 7.77
CA HIS A 168 -3.70 -16.58 7.94
C HIS A 168 -3.99 -17.29 6.61
N LEU A 169 -4.63 -16.58 5.67
CA LEU A 169 -4.98 -17.18 4.39
C LEU A 169 -3.73 -17.49 3.55
N ARG A 170 -2.78 -16.57 3.39
CA ARG A 170 -1.56 -16.80 2.60
C ARG A 170 -0.70 -17.91 3.20
N THR A 171 -0.64 -17.98 4.55
CA THR A 171 0.06 -19.06 5.24
C THR A 171 -0.59 -20.43 4.95
N LYS A 172 -1.92 -20.50 4.96
CA LYS A 172 -2.67 -21.72 4.59
C LYS A 172 -2.47 -22.13 3.13
N LEU A 173 -2.46 -21.16 2.21
CA LEU A 173 -2.37 -21.41 0.76
C LEU A 173 -0.96 -21.80 0.32
N TYR A 174 0.07 -21.14 0.86
CA TYR A 174 1.41 -21.20 0.31
C TYR A 174 2.48 -21.70 1.29
N GLY A 175 2.21 -21.65 2.61
CA GLY A 175 3.14 -22.08 3.64
C GLY A 175 4.53 -21.44 3.47
N LYS A 176 5.57 -22.26 3.50
CA LYS A 176 6.96 -21.79 3.31
C LYS A 176 7.25 -21.24 1.89
N LYS A 177 6.40 -21.55 0.90
CA LYS A 177 6.54 -21.06 -0.48
C LYS A 177 6.05 -19.62 -0.66
N GLU A 178 5.43 -19.05 0.36
CA GLU A 178 5.13 -17.61 0.38
C GLU A 178 6.41 -16.78 0.26
N GLY A 179 7.44 -17.10 1.04
CA GLY A 179 8.70 -16.35 1.04
C GLY A 179 8.55 -14.93 1.58
N GLN A 180 9.45 -14.03 1.15
CA GLN A 180 9.50 -12.64 1.64
C GLN A 180 9.42 -11.59 0.53
N HIS A 181 9.70 -11.96 -0.73
CA HIS A 181 9.60 -11.07 -1.88
C HIS A 181 9.22 -11.83 -3.15
N ALA A 182 8.49 -11.19 -4.05
CA ALA A 182 7.83 -11.79 -5.20
C ALA A 182 6.93 -12.96 -4.76
N THR A 183 6.11 -12.71 -3.75
CA THR A 183 5.31 -13.73 -3.07
C THR A 183 4.12 -14.19 -3.93
N PRO A 184 3.69 -15.45 -3.83
CA PRO A 184 2.50 -15.89 -4.56
C PRO A 184 1.23 -15.15 -4.14
N SER A 185 1.13 -14.63 -2.92
CA SER A 185 -0.06 -13.88 -2.48
C SER A 185 -0.20 -12.54 -3.19
N GLU A 186 0.88 -11.74 -3.29
CA GLU A 186 0.85 -10.46 -4.01
C GLU A 186 0.70 -10.65 -5.52
N ILE A 187 1.36 -11.67 -6.08
CA ILE A 187 1.20 -12.02 -7.49
C ILE A 187 -0.23 -12.47 -7.78
N ALA A 188 -0.85 -13.28 -6.91
CA ALA A 188 -2.25 -13.69 -7.07
C ALA A 188 -3.21 -12.50 -7.14
N LEU A 189 -3.04 -11.52 -6.24
CA LEU A 189 -3.85 -10.31 -6.24
C LEU A 189 -3.61 -9.50 -7.52
N THR A 190 -2.35 -9.34 -7.93
CA THR A 190 -2.00 -8.65 -9.18
C THR A 190 -2.61 -9.34 -10.40
N LEU A 191 -2.60 -10.69 -10.47
CA LEU A 191 -3.21 -11.45 -11.56
C LEU A 191 -4.75 -11.35 -11.59
N TYR A 192 -5.38 -11.12 -10.46
CA TYR A 192 -6.82 -10.88 -10.36
C TYR A 192 -7.16 -9.49 -10.91
N VAL A 193 -6.44 -8.47 -10.46
CA VAL A 193 -6.67 -7.05 -10.83
C VAL A 193 -6.27 -6.77 -12.28
N GLU A 194 -5.16 -7.38 -12.74
CA GLU A 194 -4.59 -7.22 -14.08
C GLU A 194 -4.51 -8.57 -14.84
N PRO A 195 -5.61 -9.05 -15.40
CA PRO A 195 -5.66 -10.37 -16.05
C PRO A 195 -4.67 -10.54 -17.21
N SER A 196 -4.24 -9.45 -17.85
CA SER A 196 -3.24 -9.46 -18.93
C SER A 196 -1.90 -10.06 -18.51
N LEU A 197 -1.57 -10.03 -17.21
CA LEU A 197 -0.33 -10.56 -16.65
C LEU A 197 -0.31 -12.09 -16.55
N ARG A 198 -1.45 -12.76 -16.64
CA ARG A 198 -1.55 -14.24 -16.53
C ARG A 198 -0.66 -14.96 -17.55
N LYS A 199 -0.53 -14.41 -18.75
CA LYS A 199 0.32 -14.97 -19.81
C LYS A 199 1.83 -14.96 -19.49
N LYS A 200 2.27 -14.22 -18.48
CA LYS A 200 3.68 -14.17 -18.03
C LYS A 200 4.02 -15.29 -17.05
N GLN A 201 3.02 -15.96 -16.50
CA GLN A 201 3.23 -17.00 -15.49
C GLN A 201 3.78 -18.28 -16.14
N ARG A 202 4.84 -18.81 -15.56
CA ARG A 202 5.48 -20.07 -15.94
C ARG A 202 6.21 -20.68 -14.76
N PRO A 203 6.43 -22.00 -14.74
CA PRO A 203 7.29 -22.65 -13.75
C PRO A 203 8.67 -22.01 -13.69
N LEU A 204 9.20 -21.88 -12.49
CA LEU A 204 10.54 -21.34 -12.23
C LEU A 204 11.34 -22.38 -11.42
N PRO A 205 12.68 -22.37 -11.53
CA PRO A 205 13.51 -23.17 -10.64
C PRO A 205 13.30 -22.77 -9.17
N PRO A 206 13.72 -23.61 -8.19
CA PRO A 206 13.67 -23.22 -6.80
C PRO A 206 14.35 -21.87 -6.56
N SER A 207 13.71 -20.99 -5.79
CA SER A 207 14.30 -19.71 -5.40
C SER A 207 15.35 -19.88 -4.30
N CYS A 208 16.28 -18.92 -4.22
CA CYS A 208 17.17 -18.83 -3.07
C CYS A 208 16.35 -18.65 -1.78
N PRO A 209 16.76 -19.27 -0.65
CA PRO A 209 16.10 -19.06 0.64
C PRO A 209 16.07 -17.59 1.04
N SER A 210 15.02 -17.18 1.75
CA SER A 210 14.96 -15.83 2.32
C SER A 210 16.12 -15.58 3.28
N GLY A 211 16.57 -14.32 3.33
CA GLY A 211 17.71 -13.92 4.17
C GLY A 211 17.84 -12.39 4.26
N PRO A 212 18.97 -11.88 4.72
CA PRO A 212 19.18 -10.46 4.93
C PRO A 212 19.15 -9.67 3.62
N ILE A 213 18.78 -8.39 3.72
CA ILE A 213 18.79 -7.40 2.64
C ILE A 213 19.82 -6.32 3.00
N TYR A 214 20.74 -6.08 2.09
CA TYR A 214 21.74 -5.00 2.16
C TYR A 214 21.60 -4.08 0.93
N GLY A 215 22.69 -3.72 0.28
CA GLY A 215 22.65 -2.91 -0.93
C GLY A 215 22.32 -3.73 -2.21
N GLU A 216 22.19 -3.02 -3.32
CA GLU A 216 21.77 -3.57 -4.61
C GLU A 216 22.68 -4.69 -5.15
N VAL A 217 24.00 -4.54 -4.97
CA VAL A 217 24.99 -5.52 -5.47
C VAL A 217 24.89 -6.81 -4.67
N ASP A 218 24.87 -6.73 -3.33
CA ASP A 218 24.70 -7.90 -2.46
C ASP A 218 23.35 -8.60 -2.73
N PHE A 219 22.27 -7.82 -2.86
CA PHE A 219 20.95 -8.37 -3.15
C PHE A 219 20.95 -9.17 -4.48
N ARG A 220 21.51 -8.60 -5.55
CA ARG A 220 21.59 -9.27 -6.84
C ARG A 220 22.42 -10.55 -6.80
N GLN A 221 23.48 -10.59 -5.99
CA GLN A 221 24.32 -11.79 -5.82
C GLN A 221 23.59 -12.87 -5.02
N ARG A 222 22.90 -12.52 -3.94
CA ARG A 222 22.17 -13.49 -3.08
C ARG A 222 20.90 -14.01 -3.74
N TYR A 223 20.21 -13.16 -4.48
CA TYR A 223 18.92 -13.44 -5.11
C TYR A 223 19.00 -13.19 -6.63
N PRO A 224 19.71 -14.05 -7.38
CA PRO A 224 20.02 -13.77 -8.79
C PRO A 224 18.81 -13.57 -9.69
N ASP A 225 17.66 -14.14 -9.35
CA ASP A 225 16.39 -13.96 -10.07
C ASP A 225 15.41 -13.01 -9.34
N GLY A 226 15.83 -12.39 -8.25
CA GLY A 226 15.07 -11.39 -7.49
C GLY A 226 14.10 -11.96 -6.46
N ARG A 227 13.82 -13.27 -6.44
CA ARG A 227 12.90 -13.89 -5.48
C ARG A 227 13.59 -14.21 -4.16
N MET A 228 12.84 -14.08 -3.05
CA MET A 228 13.33 -14.43 -1.71
C MET A 228 12.46 -15.54 -1.09
N GLY A 229 12.80 -16.79 -1.32
CA GLY A 229 12.12 -17.97 -0.77
C GLY A 229 10.73 -18.24 -1.35
N SER A 230 10.29 -17.44 -2.31
CA SER A 230 8.93 -17.47 -2.86
C SER A 230 8.80 -18.36 -4.10
N ASP A 231 7.57 -18.82 -4.34
CA ASP A 231 7.21 -19.55 -5.56
C ASP A 231 5.97 -18.90 -6.21
N PRO A 232 6.14 -17.81 -6.98
CA PRO A 232 5.04 -17.07 -7.57
C PRO A 232 4.18 -17.88 -8.55
N PHE A 233 4.66 -19.04 -9.05
CA PHE A 233 3.89 -19.91 -9.91
C PHE A 233 2.68 -20.56 -9.20
N LEU A 234 2.66 -20.58 -7.87
CA LEU A 234 1.52 -21.02 -7.08
C LEU A 234 0.36 -20.01 -7.06
N ALA A 235 0.60 -18.79 -7.53
CA ALA A 235 -0.41 -17.73 -7.57
C ALA A 235 -1.56 -18.09 -8.53
N LYS A 236 -2.79 -17.92 -8.03
CA LYS A 236 -4.01 -18.09 -8.83
C LYS A 236 -4.87 -16.84 -8.68
N PRO A 237 -5.53 -16.35 -9.75
CA PRO A 237 -6.43 -15.19 -9.67
C PRO A 237 -7.52 -15.34 -8.60
N GLU A 238 -8.07 -16.55 -8.42
CA GLU A 238 -9.11 -16.85 -7.42
C GLU A 238 -8.61 -16.67 -5.98
N HIS A 239 -7.32 -16.95 -5.75
CA HIS A 239 -6.67 -16.62 -4.49
C HIS A 239 -6.56 -15.10 -4.31
N GLY A 240 -6.23 -14.38 -5.40
CA GLY A 240 -6.14 -12.92 -5.42
C GLY A 240 -7.46 -12.24 -5.06
N GLU A 241 -8.56 -12.71 -5.64
CA GLU A 241 -9.90 -12.25 -5.31
C GLU A 241 -10.21 -12.39 -3.81
N THR A 242 -9.94 -13.60 -3.26
CA THR A 242 -10.19 -13.88 -1.85
C THR A 242 -9.28 -13.04 -0.94
N LEU A 243 -8.00 -12.85 -1.31
CA LEU A 243 -7.05 -12.03 -0.57
C LEU A 243 -7.48 -10.56 -0.55
N LEU A 244 -7.92 -10.02 -1.71
CA LEU A 244 -8.43 -8.66 -1.81
C LEU A 244 -9.63 -8.44 -0.91
N ALA A 245 -10.63 -9.33 -0.99
CA ALA A 245 -11.84 -9.22 -0.18
C ALA A 245 -11.52 -9.25 1.33
N LYS A 246 -10.62 -10.16 1.75
CA LYS A 246 -10.21 -10.26 3.16
C LYS A 246 -9.40 -9.06 3.63
N ALA A 247 -8.46 -8.57 2.81
CA ALA A 247 -7.69 -7.37 3.11
C ALA A 247 -8.60 -6.16 3.28
N ALA A 248 -9.49 -5.95 2.32
CA ALA A 248 -10.39 -4.82 2.33
C ALA A 248 -11.34 -4.84 3.53
N TYR A 249 -11.95 -5.98 3.84
CA TYR A 249 -12.84 -6.10 4.99
C TYR A 249 -12.11 -5.82 6.30
N ASN A 250 -11.00 -6.51 6.57
CA ASN A 250 -10.23 -6.36 7.81
C ASN A 250 -9.70 -4.93 8.00
N LEU A 251 -9.17 -4.33 6.91
CA LEU A 251 -8.62 -2.98 6.97
C LEU A 251 -9.72 -1.90 7.00
N SER A 252 -10.94 -2.19 6.53
CA SER A 252 -12.09 -1.30 6.70
C SER A 252 -12.49 -1.19 8.17
N GLU A 253 -12.53 -2.29 8.90
CA GLU A 253 -12.80 -2.28 10.35
C GLU A 253 -11.69 -1.51 11.09
N GLU A 254 -10.43 -1.70 10.69
CA GLU A 254 -9.29 -0.98 11.28
C GLU A 254 -9.31 0.53 10.97
N LEU A 255 -9.75 0.91 9.77
CA LEU A 255 -9.96 2.31 9.37
C LEU A 255 -11.08 2.96 10.20
N ILE A 256 -12.23 2.28 10.35
CA ILE A 256 -13.34 2.78 11.14
C ILE A 256 -12.89 3.05 12.59
N ALA A 257 -12.25 2.05 13.20
CA ALA A 257 -11.71 2.20 14.56
C ALA A 257 -10.68 3.35 14.67
N PHE A 258 -9.85 3.55 13.64
CA PHE A 258 -8.87 4.64 13.57
C PHE A 258 -9.54 6.02 13.44
N ILE A 259 -10.64 6.14 12.68
CA ILE A 259 -11.39 7.38 12.55
C ILE A 259 -12.09 7.75 13.87
N GLU A 260 -12.63 6.75 14.59
CA GLU A 260 -13.37 6.93 15.83
C GLU A 260 -12.46 7.16 17.05
N ALA A 261 -11.18 6.77 16.97
CA ALA A 261 -10.22 6.99 18.04
C ALA A 261 -10.01 8.49 18.30
N THR A 262 -10.14 8.89 19.56
CA THR A 262 -9.95 10.27 20.05
C THR A 262 -8.49 10.64 20.22
#